data_2f5d1d6ca525e9e34937de219ca68564
#
_entry.id   2f5d1d6ca525e9e34937de219ca68564
#
_cell.length_a   1.000
_cell.length_b   1.000
_cell.length_c   1.000
_cell.angle_alpha   90.00
_cell.angle_beta   90.00
_cell.angle_gamma   90.00
#
_symmetry.space_group_name_H-M   'P 1'
#
loop_
_entity.id
_entity.type
_entity.pdbx_description
1 polymer ?
#
loop_
_entity_poly.entity_id
_entity_poly.type
_entity_poly.pdbx_seq_one_letter_code
_entity_poly.pdbx_strand_id
1 'polypeptide(L)'
;MRVLVAMSGGVDSSVAAARAVEAGHEVIGVHLALHKDAQQTREKARGCCSLEDSADARRICDKLGIPFYVWDFSEEFREEVITDFVDSYARGETPNPCLRCNEKIKFRALLQKGMALGFDAVATGHYATIDENGYMRRSLDENKDQSYVLGVISAEELEHCFFPIGDTPKPQIREEAAAHGFSTCLLYTSDAADE
;
A
#
# COMPACT_ATOMS: atom_id res chain seq x y z
N MET A 1 8.17 9.18 -15.48
CA MET A 1 7.05 8.22 -15.56
C MET A 1 5.84 8.80 -14.84
N ARG A 2 4.65 8.37 -15.22
CA ARG A 2 3.40 8.64 -14.50
C ARG A 2 3.20 7.51 -13.49
N VAL A 3 3.25 7.85 -12.22
CA VAL A 3 3.25 6.85 -11.13
C VAL A 3 2.03 7.02 -10.25
N LEU A 4 1.37 5.91 -9.99
CA LEU A 4 0.27 5.81 -9.07
C LEU A 4 0.78 5.28 -7.73
N VAL A 5 0.67 6.06 -6.65
CA VAL A 5 1.09 5.64 -5.31
C VAL A 5 -0.11 5.21 -4.48
N ALA A 6 -0.10 3.96 -4.01
CA ALA A 6 -1.13 3.45 -3.11
C ALA A 6 -0.94 4.04 -1.70
N MET A 7 -1.87 4.90 -1.29
CA MET A 7 -1.82 5.67 -0.04
C MET A 7 -2.69 5.03 1.02
N SER A 8 -2.08 4.46 2.05
CA SER A 8 -2.79 3.88 3.20
C SER A 8 -3.06 4.89 4.33
N GLY A 9 -2.51 6.11 4.25
CA GLY A 9 -2.52 7.08 5.35
C GLY A 9 -1.38 6.89 6.37
N GLY A 10 -0.65 5.78 6.31
CA GLY A 10 0.48 5.50 7.19
C GLY A 10 1.80 6.14 6.72
N VAL A 11 2.80 6.11 7.62
CA VAL A 11 4.16 6.67 7.40
C VAL A 11 4.80 6.13 6.12
N ASP A 12 4.72 4.83 5.89
CA ASP A 12 5.44 4.15 4.82
C ASP A 12 4.95 4.58 3.43
N SER A 13 3.64 4.60 3.23
CA SER A 13 3.05 5.09 1.98
C SER A 13 3.30 6.58 1.75
N SER A 14 3.39 7.37 2.82
CA SER A 14 3.69 8.80 2.76
C SER A 14 5.11 9.05 2.28
N VAL A 15 6.09 8.34 2.83
CA VAL A 15 7.50 8.44 2.40
C VAL A 15 7.68 7.87 0.99
N ALA A 16 7.00 6.77 0.66
CA ALA A 16 7.03 6.23 -0.69
C ALA A 16 6.54 7.26 -1.73
N ALA A 17 5.49 8.01 -1.41
CA ALA A 17 4.99 9.09 -2.27
C ALA A 17 6.00 10.25 -2.39
N ALA A 18 6.58 10.68 -1.26
CA ALA A 18 7.59 11.75 -1.27
C ALA A 18 8.78 11.38 -2.14
N ARG A 19 9.33 10.19 -1.98
CA ARG A 19 10.46 9.70 -2.80
C ARG A 19 10.13 9.58 -4.28
N ALA A 20 8.90 9.18 -4.62
CA ALA A 20 8.47 9.13 -6.01
C ALA A 20 8.42 10.54 -6.63
N VAL A 21 7.96 11.56 -5.87
CA VAL A 21 7.97 12.96 -6.29
C VAL A 21 9.40 13.49 -6.43
N GLU A 22 10.28 13.23 -5.45
CA GLU A 22 11.67 13.65 -5.46
C GLU A 22 12.49 13.03 -6.59
N ALA A 23 12.13 11.81 -6.99
CA ALA A 23 12.70 11.15 -8.18
C ALA A 23 12.22 11.78 -9.51
N GLY A 24 11.39 12.82 -9.46
CA GLY A 24 10.93 13.55 -10.65
C GLY A 24 9.81 12.85 -11.42
N HIS A 25 9.06 11.96 -10.79
CA HIS A 25 7.90 11.33 -11.40
C HIS A 25 6.67 12.23 -11.35
N GLU A 26 5.76 12.08 -12.31
CA GLU A 26 4.41 12.61 -12.24
C GLU A 26 3.58 11.69 -11.34
N VAL A 27 3.33 12.12 -10.11
CA VAL A 27 2.75 11.26 -9.06
C VAL A 27 1.29 11.61 -8.80
N ILE A 28 0.47 10.57 -8.62
CA ILE A 28 -0.90 10.66 -8.11
C ILE A 28 -1.05 9.72 -6.92
N GLY A 29 -1.59 10.23 -5.81
CA GLY A 29 -1.95 9.41 -4.65
C GLY A 29 -3.34 8.80 -4.81
N VAL A 30 -3.46 7.50 -4.54
CA VAL A 30 -4.74 6.79 -4.55
C VAL A 30 -4.94 6.04 -3.25
N HIS A 31 -6.04 6.34 -2.56
CA HIS A 31 -6.51 5.55 -1.43
C HIS A 31 -7.53 4.51 -1.89
N LEU A 32 -7.36 3.28 -1.46
CA LEU A 32 -8.26 2.18 -1.79
C LEU A 32 -9.35 2.08 -0.72
N ALA A 33 -10.60 2.41 -1.07
CA ALA A 33 -11.73 2.17 -0.18
C ALA A 33 -12.15 0.69 -0.31
N LEU A 34 -11.94 -0.07 0.77
CA LEU A 34 -12.21 -1.52 0.81
C LEU A 34 -13.54 -1.88 1.49
N HIS A 35 -14.24 -0.90 2.06
CA HIS A 35 -15.51 -1.10 2.79
C HIS A 35 -16.53 -0.05 2.40
N LYS A 36 -17.78 -0.46 2.15
CA LYS A 36 -18.90 0.43 1.79
C LYS A 36 -19.49 1.19 2.98
N ASP A 37 -19.42 0.65 4.19
CA ASP A 37 -20.07 1.21 5.37
C ASP A 37 -19.14 2.04 6.25
N ALA A 38 -19.32 3.37 6.17
CA ALA A 38 -18.67 4.31 7.08
C ALA A 38 -19.08 4.12 8.57
N GLN A 39 -20.15 3.38 8.85
CA GLN A 39 -20.61 3.09 10.23
C GLN A 39 -19.88 1.90 10.86
N GLN A 40 -19.47 0.90 10.10
CA GLN A 40 -18.66 -0.21 10.60
C GLN A 40 -17.22 0.20 10.94
N THR A 41 -16.76 1.32 10.38
CA THR A 41 -15.43 1.90 10.64
C THR A 41 -15.37 2.71 11.94
N ARG A 42 -16.51 3.04 12.58
CA ARG A 42 -16.53 3.88 13.80
C ARG A 42 -16.30 3.13 15.11
N GLU A 43 -16.47 1.82 15.16
CA GLU A 43 -16.26 1.02 16.36
C GLU A 43 -15.00 0.13 16.21
N LYS A 44 -13.83 0.68 16.56
CA LYS A 44 -12.61 -0.05 16.95
C LYS A 44 -12.03 -1.10 15.99
N ALA A 45 -12.40 -1.15 14.73
CA ALA A 45 -11.68 -1.98 13.78
C ALA A 45 -10.39 -1.23 13.37
N ARG A 46 -9.25 -1.58 13.96
CA ARG A 46 -7.91 -1.28 13.47
C ARG A 46 -7.70 -2.08 12.17
N GLY A 47 -8.38 -1.68 11.10
CA GLY A 47 -8.30 -2.31 9.78
C GLY A 47 -7.67 -1.35 8.78
N CYS A 48 -7.00 -1.89 7.79
CA CYS A 48 -6.50 -1.12 6.64
C CYS A 48 -7.65 -0.32 6.01
N CYS A 49 -7.43 0.98 5.69
CA CYS A 49 -8.33 1.81 4.88
C CYS A 49 -9.57 2.37 5.60
N SER A 50 -9.38 2.97 6.78
CA SER A 50 -10.42 3.76 7.45
C SER A 50 -10.64 5.12 6.79
N LEU A 51 -11.74 5.83 7.15
CA LEU A 51 -11.97 7.22 6.72
C LEU A 51 -10.88 8.18 7.25
N GLU A 52 -10.33 7.89 8.43
CA GLU A 52 -9.22 8.64 9.03
C GLU A 52 -7.95 8.48 8.20
N ASP A 53 -7.65 7.23 7.78
CA ASP A 53 -6.51 6.94 6.91
C ASP A 53 -6.62 7.66 5.55
N SER A 54 -7.83 7.73 4.99
CA SER A 54 -8.09 8.49 3.76
C SER A 54 -7.86 9.98 3.94
N ALA A 55 -8.27 10.56 5.09
CA ALA A 55 -8.04 11.96 5.40
C ALA A 55 -6.55 12.27 5.63
N ASP A 56 -5.83 11.34 6.27
CA ASP A 56 -4.38 11.45 6.45
C ASP A 56 -3.65 11.36 5.10
N ALA A 57 -4.00 10.40 4.25
CA ALA A 57 -3.47 10.27 2.90
C ALA A 57 -3.69 11.54 2.08
N ARG A 58 -4.89 12.14 2.15
CA ARG A 58 -5.19 13.41 1.48
C ARG A 58 -4.27 14.53 1.97
N ARG A 59 -4.13 14.71 3.30
CA ARG A 59 -3.25 15.74 3.86
C ARG A 59 -1.80 15.62 3.39
N ILE A 60 -1.31 14.38 3.27
CA ILE A 60 0.03 14.12 2.74
C ILE A 60 0.13 14.52 1.26
N CYS A 61 -0.85 14.10 0.44
CA CYS A 61 -0.86 14.46 -0.98
C CYS A 61 -0.96 15.97 -1.19
N ASP A 62 -1.80 16.68 -0.42
CA ASP A 62 -1.91 18.14 -0.45
C ASP A 62 -0.55 18.80 -0.11
N LYS A 63 0.17 18.26 0.88
CA LYS A 63 1.49 18.75 1.28
C LYS A 63 2.56 18.52 0.21
N LEU A 64 2.50 17.39 -0.48
CA LEU A 64 3.39 17.06 -1.59
C LEU A 64 3.00 17.78 -2.90
N GLY A 65 1.84 18.45 -2.94
CA GLY A 65 1.33 19.11 -4.14
C GLY A 65 0.91 18.15 -5.25
N ILE A 66 0.50 16.93 -4.89
CA ILE A 66 0.07 15.90 -5.84
C ILE A 66 -1.44 15.66 -5.78
N PRO A 67 -2.09 15.30 -6.90
CA PRO A 67 -3.50 14.92 -6.91
C PRO A 67 -3.78 13.70 -6.03
N PHE A 68 -4.95 13.70 -5.37
CA PHE A 68 -5.40 12.59 -4.53
C PHE A 68 -6.78 12.11 -4.95
N TYR A 69 -6.93 10.79 -5.06
CA TYR A 69 -8.19 10.13 -5.39
C TYR A 69 -8.50 9.01 -4.40
N VAL A 70 -9.78 8.75 -4.21
CA VAL A 70 -10.27 7.56 -3.52
C VAL A 70 -10.92 6.65 -4.56
N TRP A 71 -10.42 5.43 -4.68
CA TRP A 71 -11.00 4.42 -5.56
C TRP A 71 -11.71 3.35 -4.74
N ASP A 72 -12.97 3.10 -5.10
CA ASP A 72 -13.78 2.06 -4.47
C ASP A 72 -13.42 0.69 -5.07
N PHE A 73 -12.93 -0.20 -4.21
CA PHE A 73 -12.65 -1.61 -4.47
C PHE A 73 -13.38 -2.49 -3.44
N SER A 74 -14.43 -1.97 -2.81
CA SER A 74 -15.14 -2.67 -1.72
C SER A 74 -15.85 -3.94 -2.20
N GLU A 75 -16.30 -3.97 -3.44
CA GLU A 75 -16.95 -5.15 -4.03
C GLU A 75 -15.93 -6.24 -4.35
N GLU A 76 -14.86 -5.88 -5.06
CA GLU A 76 -13.76 -6.78 -5.37
C GLU A 76 -13.10 -7.33 -4.10
N PHE A 77 -12.92 -6.48 -3.08
CA PHE A 77 -12.36 -6.90 -1.80
C PHE A 77 -13.29 -7.91 -1.07
N ARG A 78 -14.59 -7.65 -1.07
CA ARG A 78 -15.56 -8.57 -0.48
C ARG A 78 -15.56 -9.93 -1.18
N GLU A 79 -15.56 -9.93 -2.53
CA GLU A 79 -15.62 -11.15 -3.33
C GLU A 79 -14.31 -11.94 -3.28
N GLU A 80 -13.18 -11.28 -3.47
CA GLU A 80 -11.90 -11.93 -3.65
C GLU A 80 -11.15 -12.21 -2.34
N VAL A 81 -11.42 -11.41 -1.29
CA VAL A 81 -10.66 -11.53 -0.03
C VAL A 81 -11.54 -12.05 1.10
N ILE A 82 -12.70 -11.40 1.34
CA ILE A 82 -13.54 -11.77 2.49
C ILE A 82 -14.21 -13.12 2.27
N THR A 83 -14.77 -13.36 1.08
CA THR A 83 -15.41 -14.65 0.76
C THR A 83 -14.40 -15.79 0.83
N ASP A 84 -13.22 -15.62 0.21
CA ASP A 84 -12.13 -16.60 0.25
C ASP A 84 -11.69 -16.92 1.70
N PHE A 85 -11.58 -15.87 2.53
CA PHE A 85 -11.24 -16.03 3.95
C PHE A 85 -12.26 -16.86 4.72
N VAL A 86 -13.56 -16.54 4.56
CA VAL A 86 -14.65 -17.26 5.24
C VAL A 86 -14.72 -18.72 4.77
N ASP A 87 -14.65 -18.94 3.47
CA ASP A 87 -14.74 -20.28 2.87
C ASP A 87 -13.54 -21.15 3.26
N SER A 88 -12.34 -20.58 3.34
CA SER A 88 -11.14 -21.29 3.79
C SER A 88 -11.26 -21.73 5.26
N TYR A 89 -11.72 -20.84 6.14
CA TYR A 89 -11.98 -21.21 7.53
C TYR A 89 -13.06 -22.27 7.65
N ALA A 90 -14.12 -22.22 6.84
CA ALA A 90 -15.17 -23.24 6.83
C ALA A 90 -14.64 -24.62 6.41
N ARG A 91 -13.54 -24.67 5.62
CA ARG A 91 -12.84 -25.91 5.25
C ARG A 91 -11.79 -26.35 6.27
N GLY A 92 -11.56 -25.58 7.34
CA GLY A 92 -10.52 -25.84 8.35
C GLY A 92 -9.11 -25.41 7.93
N GLU A 93 -9.01 -24.55 6.93
CA GLU A 93 -7.74 -23.96 6.45
C GLU A 93 -7.44 -22.65 7.20
N THR A 94 -6.18 -22.24 7.25
CA THR A 94 -5.78 -20.94 7.81
C THR A 94 -5.31 -20.01 6.68
N PRO A 95 -6.20 -19.21 6.09
CA PRO A 95 -5.85 -18.32 4.99
C PRO A 95 -5.06 -17.11 5.47
N ASN A 96 -4.28 -16.50 4.56
CA ASN A 96 -3.63 -15.22 4.77
C ASN A 96 -4.33 -14.13 3.93
N PRO A 97 -5.22 -13.33 4.53
CA PRO A 97 -5.97 -12.31 3.78
C PRO A 97 -5.06 -11.20 3.22
N CYS A 98 -3.89 -10.95 3.82
CA CYS A 98 -2.94 -9.96 3.30
C CYS A 98 -2.32 -10.41 1.98
N LEU A 99 -1.98 -11.68 1.84
CA LEU A 99 -1.54 -12.26 0.57
C LEU A 99 -2.61 -12.08 -0.51
N ARG A 100 -3.84 -12.44 -0.18
CA ARG A 100 -4.97 -12.37 -1.11
C ARG A 100 -5.29 -10.93 -1.52
N CYS A 101 -5.26 -9.99 -0.56
CA CYS A 101 -5.46 -8.56 -0.83
C CYS A 101 -4.34 -7.99 -1.72
N ASN A 102 -3.10 -8.35 -1.47
CA ASN A 102 -2.00 -7.92 -2.34
C ASN A 102 -2.19 -8.47 -3.76
N GLU A 103 -2.43 -9.78 -3.90
CA GLU A 103 -2.64 -10.43 -5.20
C GLU A 103 -3.78 -9.79 -5.99
N LYS A 104 -4.99 -9.73 -5.40
CA LYS A 104 -6.22 -9.43 -6.13
C LYS A 104 -6.53 -7.95 -6.22
N ILE A 105 -6.24 -7.20 -5.18
CA ILE A 105 -6.64 -5.80 -5.09
C ILE A 105 -5.47 -4.86 -5.44
N LYS A 106 -4.36 -4.92 -4.68
CA LYS A 106 -3.29 -3.93 -4.82
C LYS A 106 -2.47 -4.09 -6.10
N PHE A 107 -2.17 -5.34 -6.50
CA PHE A 107 -1.28 -5.58 -7.65
C PHE A 107 -2.00 -6.11 -8.89
N ARG A 108 -3.24 -6.55 -8.79
CA ARG A 108 -4.03 -6.88 -9.98
C ARG A 108 -5.03 -5.76 -10.30
N ALA A 109 -6.04 -5.54 -9.45
CA ALA A 109 -7.11 -4.59 -9.78
C ALA A 109 -6.61 -3.15 -9.86
N LEU A 110 -5.79 -2.70 -8.89
CA LEU A 110 -5.23 -1.34 -8.89
C LEU A 110 -4.29 -1.12 -10.07
N LEU A 111 -3.38 -2.08 -10.34
CA LEU A 111 -2.43 -1.98 -11.46
C LEU A 111 -3.18 -1.95 -12.80
N GLN A 112 -4.10 -2.89 -13.04
CA GLN A 112 -4.90 -2.92 -14.27
C GLN A 112 -5.65 -1.62 -14.51
N LYS A 113 -6.29 -1.07 -13.47
CA LYS A 113 -6.98 0.21 -13.55
C LYS A 113 -6.02 1.38 -13.79
N GLY A 114 -4.87 1.38 -13.12
CA GLY A 114 -3.82 2.37 -13.34
C GLY A 114 -3.30 2.36 -14.78
N MET A 115 -2.94 1.18 -15.30
CA MET A 115 -2.45 1.02 -16.67
C MET A 115 -3.51 1.44 -17.70
N ALA A 116 -4.78 1.10 -17.48
CA ALA A 116 -5.88 1.51 -18.35
C ALA A 116 -6.08 3.05 -18.39
N LEU A 117 -5.69 3.75 -17.32
CA LEU A 117 -5.70 5.22 -17.23
C LEU A 117 -4.39 5.87 -17.72
N GLY A 118 -3.45 5.07 -18.23
CA GLY A 118 -2.19 5.53 -18.81
C GLY A 118 -1.11 5.83 -17.78
N PHE A 119 -1.14 5.22 -16.59
CA PHE A 119 -0.01 5.21 -15.67
C PHE A 119 1.01 4.17 -16.10
N ASP A 120 2.28 4.44 -15.84
CA ASP A 120 3.39 3.55 -16.21
C ASP A 120 3.67 2.52 -15.11
N ALA A 121 3.41 2.87 -13.84
CA ALA A 121 3.70 2.01 -12.70
C ALA A 121 2.85 2.35 -11.46
N VAL A 122 2.79 1.36 -10.55
CA VAL A 122 2.25 1.48 -9.20
C VAL A 122 3.38 1.41 -8.17
N ALA A 123 3.41 2.37 -7.26
CA ALA A 123 4.30 2.35 -6.10
C ALA A 123 3.52 2.09 -4.82
N THR A 124 4.15 1.39 -3.89
CA THR A 124 3.57 1.13 -2.57
C THR A 124 4.61 1.28 -1.46
N GLY A 125 4.15 1.49 -0.23
CA GLY A 125 4.99 1.54 0.96
C GLY A 125 5.38 0.17 1.52
N HIS A 126 5.51 -0.87 0.69
CA HIS A 126 5.99 -2.17 1.16
C HIS A 126 7.51 -2.22 1.29
N TYR A 127 7.96 -2.97 2.29
CA TYR A 127 9.37 -3.26 2.53
C TYR A 127 9.81 -4.47 1.69
N ALA A 128 10.21 -4.21 0.48
CA ALA A 128 10.83 -5.16 -0.45
C ALA A 128 11.65 -4.38 -1.46
N THR A 129 12.57 -5.03 -2.16
CA THR A 129 13.34 -4.43 -3.25
C THR A 129 13.22 -5.24 -4.53
N ILE A 130 13.53 -4.61 -5.67
CA ILE A 130 13.63 -5.27 -6.98
C ILE A 130 15.07 -5.05 -7.44
N ASP A 131 15.76 -6.14 -7.79
CA ASP A 131 17.13 -6.05 -8.27
C ASP A 131 17.22 -5.64 -9.75
N GLU A 132 18.44 -5.45 -10.24
CA GLU A 132 18.73 -5.06 -11.63
C GLU A 132 18.23 -6.06 -12.70
N ASN A 133 17.95 -7.30 -12.30
CA ASN A 133 17.43 -8.35 -13.16
C ASN A 133 15.89 -8.45 -13.08
N GLY A 134 15.23 -7.55 -12.33
CA GLY A 134 13.78 -7.56 -12.14
C GLY A 134 13.27 -8.57 -11.11
N TYR A 135 14.15 -9.19 -10.32
CA TYR A 135 13.73 -10.12 -9.27
C TYR A 135 13.45 -9.42 -7.95
N MET A 136 12.35 -9.81 -7.32
CA MET A 136 12.05 -9.37 -5.97
C MET A 136 13.07 -9.90 -4.97
N ARG A 137 13.51 -9.04 -4.08
CA ARG A 137 14.46 -9.32 -2.98
C ARG A 137 13.86 -8.87 -1.66
N ARG A 138 14.40 -9.41 -0.58
CA ARG A 138 14.07 -8.96 0.77
C ARG A 138 14.42 -7.49 0.96
N SER A 139 13.69 -6.86 1.88
CA SER A 139 14.04 -5.53 2.37
C SER A 139 15.40 -5.52 3.07
N LEU A 140 16.03 -4.35 3.10
CA LEU A 140 17.23 -4.12 3.91
C LEU A 140 16.94 -4.25 5.42
N ASP A 141 15.72 -3.87 5.85
CA ASP A 141 15.25 -4.09 7.21
C ASP A 141 14.62 -5.48 7.32
N GLU A 142 15.40 -6.46 7.79
CA GLU A 142 14.94 -7.84 7.93
C GLU A 142 13.75 -8.00 8.87
N ASN A 143 13.60 -7.12 9.88
CA ASN A 143 12.48 -7.14 10.82
C ASN A 143 11.19 -6.61 10.21
N LYS A 144 11.28 -5.87 9.10
CA LYS A 144 10.13 -5.30 8.39
C LYS A 144 9.93 -5.89 7.00
N ASP A 145 10.70 -6.90 6.63
CA ASP A 145 10.60 -7.53 5.32
C ASP A 145 9.17 -8.00 5.01
N GLN A 146 8.66 -7.54 3.88
CA GLN A 146 7.33 -7.87 3.38
C GLN A 146 7.39 -8.57 2.01
N SER A 147 8.55 -8.99 1.56
CA SER A 147 8.70 -9.70 0.30
C SER A 147 7.85 -10.97 0.23
N TYR A 148 7.62 -11.62 1.38
CA TYR A 148 6.81 -12.85 1.48
C TYR A 148 5.32 -12.62 1.13
N VAL A 149 4.74 -11.47 1.46
CA VAL A 149 3.34 -11.14 1.08
C VAL A 149 3.23 -10.59 -0.35
N LEU A 150 4.36 -10.33 -0.99
CA LEU A 150 4.45 -9.87 -2.37
C LEU A 150 4.80 -10.99 -3.36
N GLY A 151 5.17 -12.18 -2.87
CA GLY A 151 5.51 -13.33 -3.70
C GLY A 151 4.36 -13.89 -4.56
N VAL A 152 3.18 -13.29 -4.45
CA VAL A 152 1.98 -13.58 -5.27
C VAL A 152 1.89 -12.70 -6.52
N ILE A 153 2.77 -11.71 -6.67
CA ILE A 153 2.83 -10.82 -7.84
C ILE A 153 3.50 -11.59 -8.98
N SER A 154 2.87 -11.60 -10.14
CA SER A 154 3.48 -12.20 -11.34
C SER A 154 4.67 -11.36 -11.83
N ALA A 155 5.56 -11.97 -12.62
CA ALA A 155 6.71 -11.26 -13.19
C ALA A 155 6.26 -10.07 -14.06
N GLU A 156 5.20 -10.26 -14.85
CA GLU A 156 4.62 -9.22 -15.69
C GLU A 156 4.07 -8.03 -14.85
N GLU A 157 3.36 -8.31 -13.76
CA GLU A 157 2.88 -7.27 -12.84
C GLU A 157 4.04 -6.56 -12.14
N LEU A 158 5.11 -7.30 -11.79
CA LEU A 158 6.25 -6.77 -11.07
C LEU A 158 7.04 -5.73 -11.89
N GLU A 159 7.07 -5.86 -13.22
CA GLU A 159 7.70 -4.88 -14.12
C GLU A 159 7.08 -3.48 -14.01
N HIS A 160 5.84 -3.40 -13.55
CA HIS A 160 5.09 -2.15 -13.35
C HIS A 160 4.95 -1.75 -11.89
N CYS A 161 5.71 -2.38 -11.00
CA CYS A 161 5.68 -2.09 -9.57
C CYS A 161 7.02 -1.58 -9.08
N PHE A 162 7.02 -0.70 -8.08
CA PHE A 162 8.22 -0.41 -7.34
C PHE A 162 7.93 -0.10 -5.87
N PHE A 163 8.96 -0.30 -5.05
CA PHE A 163 8.90 -0.22 -3.60
C PHE A 163 9.93 0.80 -3.10
N PRO A 164 9.60 2.10 -3.09
CA PRO A 164 10.57 3.17 -2.87
C PRO A 164 11.30 3.14 -1.53
N ILE A 165 10.78 2.39 -0.54
CA ILE A 165 11.31 2.35 0.83
C ILE A 165 12.01 1.04 1.20
N GLY A 166 12.03 0.05 0.30
CA GLY A 166 12.52 -1.29 0.59
C GLY A 166 14.02 -1.39 0.94
N ASP A 167 14.79 -0.41 0.53
CA ASP A 167 16.24 -0.28 0.78
C ASP A 167 16.59 0.51 2.05
N THR A 168 15.60 0.86 2.87
CA THR A 168 15.79 1.78 3.99
C THR A 168 15.17 1.21 5.27
N PRO A 169 15.90 1.19 6.41
CA PRO A 169 15.38 0.74 7.70
C PRO A 169 14.24 1.62 8.22
N LYS A 170 13.26 1.00 8.88
CA LYS A 170 12.07 1.68 9.43
C LYS A 170 12.38 2.92 10.29
N PRO A 171 13.40 2.96 11.17
CA PRO A 171 13.72 4.17 11.92
C PRO A 171 14.04 5.36 11.01
N GLN A 172 14.81 5.15 9.93
CA GLN A 172 15.15 6.20 8.97
C GLN A 172 13.91 6.68 8.20
N ILE A 173 13.00 5.78 7.84
CA ILE A 173 11.71 6.15 7.22
C ILE A 173 10.89 7.06 8.15
N ARG A 174 10.90 6.80 9.48
CA ARG A 174 10.25 7.68 10.45
C ARG A 174 10.90 9.05 10.55
N GLU A 175 12.23 9.11 10.54
CA GLU A 175 12.99 10.36 10.54
C GLU A 175 12.72 11.20 9.29
N GLU A 176 12.70 10.55 8.12
CA GLU A 176 12.39 11.18 6.83
C GLU A 176 10.97 11.73 6.82
N ALA A 177 9.99 10.95 7.28
CA ALA A 177 8.62 11.41 7.43
C ALA A 177 8.50 12.61 8.39
N ALA A 178 9.24 12.63 9.48
CA ALA A 178 9.31 13.75 10.42
C ALA A 178 9.94 14.99 9.77
N ALA A 179 11.00 14.81 9.00
CA ALA A 179 11.66 15.90 8.26
C ALA A 179 10.73 16.55 7.23
N HIS A 180 9.89 15.74 6.56
CA HIS A 180 8.82 16.24 5.72
C HIS A 180 7.66 16.86 6.52
N GLY A 181 7.64 16.71 7.84
CA GLY A 181 6.59 17.20 8.76
C GLY A 181 5.26 16.47 8.54
N PHE A 182 5.28 15.20 8.17
CA PHE A 182 4.07 14.39 8.06
C PHE A 182 3.51 14.09 9.46
N SER A 183 2.25 14.40 9.70
CA SER A 183 1.59 14.23 11.01
C SER A 183 1.43 12.77 11.42
N THR A 184 1.43 11.85 10.47
CA THR A 184 1.33 10.41 10.68
C THR A 184 2.52 9.80 11.42
N CYS A 185 3.67 10.51 11.53
CA CYS A 185 4.85 10.05 12.26
C CYS A 185 4.61 9.84 13.75
N LEU A 186 3.62 10.52 14.31
CA LEU A 186 3.32 10.51 15.76
C LEU A 186 2.34 9.38 16.13
N LEU A 187 1.74 8.71 15.15
CA LEU A 187 0.82 7.63 15.40
C LEU A 187 1.60 6.31 15.51
N TYR A 188 1.69 5.78 16.72
CA TYR A 188 2.35 4.52 17.08
C TYR A 188 1.65 3.28 16.48
N THR A 189 0.64 3.45 15.66
CA THR A 189 -0.34 2.42 15.27
C THR A 189 -0.13 1.78 13.91
N SER A 190 0.96 2.09 13.18
CA SER A 190 1.21 1.50 11.85
C SER A 190 1.98 0.18 11.88
N ASP A 191 2.28 -0.35 13.05
CA ASP A 191 3.04 -1.60 13.22
C ASP A 191 2.12 -2.83 13.38
N ALA A 192 1.00 -2.87 12.65
CA ALA A 192 0.09 -4.02 12.63
C ALA A 192 0.72 -5.32 12.05
N ALA A 193 2.00 -5.29 11.72
CA ALA A 193 2.78 -6.47 11.29
C ALA A 193 3.61 -7.08 12.44
N ASP A 194 3.56 -6.52 13.65
CA ASP A 194 4.39 -6.95 14.79
C ASP A 194 3.62 -7.78 15.84
N GLU A 195 2.36 -8.21 15.58
CA GLU A 195 1.61 -9.14 16.44
C GLU A 195 1.28 -10.45 15.72
#